data_49273781b5790b13885c966caf037b9b
#
_entry.id   49273781b5790b13885c966caf037b9b
#
_cell.length_a   1.000
_cell.length_b   1.000
_cell.length_c   1.000
_cell.angle_alpha   90.00
_cell.angle_beta   90.00
_cell.angle_gamma   90.00
#
_symmetry.space_group_name_H-M   'P 1'
#
loop_
_entity.id
_entity.type
_entity.pdbx_description
1 polymer ?
#
loop_
_entity_poly.entity_id
_entity_poly.type
_entity_poly.pdbx_seq_one_letter_code
_entity_poly.pdbx_strand_id
1 'polypeptide(L)'
;MQIGLKARLRLISLFPIFMLIGIASFYVWDSYVGYDSAIKLQSKLEENKKLNELIGNLSRERGMTVMYMGNSSEATKESLDSQRLIVDKNVTSYIQHLKDTESLHNHSGEGECYACKSIDSIKANYNTIVEVRPLVDNQNVEFEEIFYDIYGNAQKLIIKELEEVREYQLDEEITSIVTSYLIFAKAKEFTGSERDFITYALARSTKFDSEELNVWLTLIGKADAVNYNSLTNPTLKHKLNTLFRDEDNVELFEDITLERAEIMQAVNDGLYATESGIWFAMLSEKIPLIEEAEQ
;
A
#
# COMPACT_ATOMS: atom_id res chain seq x y z
N MET A 1 27.43 15.08 62.75
CA MET A 1 27.42 16.46 62.21
C MET A 1 25.99 17.02 62.30
N GLN A 2 25.71 17.95 63.22
CA GLN A 2 24.36 18.54 63.33
C GLN A 2 24.27 19.70 62.32
N ILE A 3 23.41 19.58 61.35
CA ILE A 3 23.12 20.61 60.35
C ILE A 3 22.44 21.75 61.08
N GLY A 4 23.05 22.96 61.06
CA GLY A 4 22.52 24.16 61.74
C GLY A 4 21.15 24.63 61.19
N LEU A 5 20.34 25.27 61.99
CA LEU A 5 18.98 25.73 61.70
C LEU A 5 18.86 26.45 60.33
N LYS A 6 19.82 27.36 60.03
CA LYS A 6 19.88 28.08 58.74
C LYS A 6 20.04 27.19 57.53
N ALA A 7 20.83 26.10 57.66
CA ALA A 7 21.04 25.13 56.57
C ALA A 7 19.79 24.25 56.37
N ARG A 8 19.08 23.89 57.46
CA ARG A 8 17.81 23.16 57.37
C ARG A 8 16.72 23.99 56.69
N LEU A 9 16.59 25.27 56.99
CA LEU A 9 15.65 26.16 56.34
C LEU A 9 15.94 26.37 54.87
N ARG A 10 17.22 26.48 54.47
CA ARG A 10 17.62 26.55 53.06
C ARG A 10 17.30 25.24 52.31
N LEU A 11 17.54 24.09 52.91
CA LEU A 11 17.22 22.80 52.34
C LEU A 11 15.72 22.61 52.11
N ILE A 12 14.89 23.02 53.08
CA ILE A 12 13.41 22.97 52.98
C ILE A 12 12.90 23.89 51.88
N SER A 13 13.48 25.06 51.69
CA SER A 13 13.05 26.03 50.65
C SER A 13 13.60 25.63 49.25
N LEU A 14 14.75 24.96 49.12
CA LEU A 14 15.32 24.55 47.87
C LEU A 14 14.69 23.26 47.36
N PHE A 15 14.21 22.37 48.20
CA PHE A 15 13.64 21.10 47.83
C PHE A 15 12.43 21.22 46.82
N PRO A 16 11.43 22.10 47.09
CA PRO A 16 10.33 22.35 46.14
C PRO A 16 10.83 22.90 44.81
N ILE A 17 11.86 23.75 44.81
CA ILE A 17 12.43 24.34 43.59
C ILE A 17 13.11 23.25 42.74
N PHE A 18 13.89 22.39 43.33
CA PHE A 18 14.51 21.27 42.62
C PHE A 18 13.46 20.28 42.09
N MET A 19 12.40 20.02 42.86
CA MET A 19 11.30 19.18 42.44
C MET A 19 10.56 19.79 41.22
N LEU A 20 10.28 21.09 41.23
CA LEU A 20 9.67 21.81 40.11
C LEU A 20 10.56 21.80 38.86
N ILE A 21 11.89 22.03 39.04
CA ILE A 21 12.85 21.94 37.95
C ILE A 21 12.88 20.52 37.38
N GLY A 22 12.88 19.48 38.22
CA GLY A 22 12.85 18.09 37.80
C GLY A 22 11.58 17.76 36.99
N ILE A 23 10.43 18.18 37.48
CA ILE A 23 9.14 18.00 36.79
C ILE A 23 9.12 18.76 35.45
N ALA A 24 9.53 20.03 35.45
CA ALA A 24 9.60 20.84 34.24
C ALA A 24 10.55 20.23 33.19
N SER A 25 11.74 19.75 33.63
CA SER A 25 12.69 19.08 32.75
C SER A 25 12.14 17.78 32.16
N PHE A 26 11.39 17.03 32.96
CA PHE A 26 10.71 15.81 32.48
C PHE A 26 9.69 16.13 31.39
N TYR A 27 8.82 17.14 31.62
CA TYR A 27 7.83 17.55 30.61
C TYR A 27 8.45 18.11 29.33
N VAL A 28 9.54 18.89 29.45
CA VAL A 28 10.28 19.39 28.29
C VAL A 28 10.89 18.24 27.49
N TRP A 29 11.49 17.26 28.18
CA TRP A 29 12.05 16.09 27.54
C TRP A 29 10.98 15.25 26.84
N ASP A 30 9.87 14.96 27.52
CA ASP A 30 8.74 14.19 26.99
C ASP A 30 8.14 14.88 25.75
N SER A 31 7.93 16.21 25.83
CA SER A 31 7.46 17.02 24.69
C SER A 31 8.46 17.02 23.53
N TYR A 32 9.76 17.04 23.79
CA TYR A 32 10.80 16.98 22.75
C TYR A 32 10.79 15.63 22.04
N VAL A 33 10.72 14.53 22.79
CA VAL A 33 10.62 13.18 22.24
C VAL A 33 9.36 13.02 21.39
N GLY A 34 8.22 13.52 21.89
CA GLY A 34 6.95 13.51 21.14
C GLY A 34 7.04 14.30 19.85
N TYR A 35 7.66 15.48 19.88
CA TYR A 35 7.85 16.32 18.68
C TYR A 35 8.76 15.66 17.65
N ASP A 36 9.88 15.06 18.04
CA ASP A 36 10.79 14.33 17.15
C ASP A 36 10.09 13.12 16.50
N SER A 37 9.31 12.38 17.28
CA SER A 37 8.50 11.26 16.79
C SER A 37 7.43 11.70 15.78
N ALA A 38 6.78 12.84 16.02
CA ALA A 38 5.76 13.39 15.11
C ALA A 38 6.37 13.81 13.76
N ILE A 39 7.56 14.44 13.76
CA ILE A 39 8.26 14.80 12.51
C ILE A 39 8.63 13.54 11.72
N LYS A 40 9.18 12.52 12.39
CA LYS A 40 9.53 11.25 11.73
C LYS A 40 8.29 10.57 11.14
N LEU A 41 7.19 10.54 11.89
CA LEU A 41 5.92 10.00 11.40
C LEU A 41 5.43 10.77 10.18
N GLN A 42 5.45 12.11 10.21
CA GLN A 42 5.04 12.92 9.07
C GLN A 42 5.87 12.59 7.83
N SER A 43 7.20 12.51 7.97
CA SER A 43 8.09 12.13 6.86
C SER A 43 7.76 10.74 6.31
N LYS A 44 7.46 9.76 7.19
CA LYS A 44 7.09 8.41 6.76
C LYS A 44 5.72 8.36 6.08
N LEU A 45 4.77 9.16 6.51
CA LEU A 45 3.47 9.27 5.84
C LEU A 45 3.58 9.91 4.43
N GLU A 46 4.46 10.89 4.26
CA GLU A 46 4.74 11.48 2.93
C GLU A 46 5.42 10.45 2.00
N GLU A 47 6.35 9.66 2.53
CA GLU A 47 6.95 8.54 1.82
C GLU A 47 5.91 7.48 1.43
N ASN A 48 5.04 7.08 2.37
CA ASN A 48 3.97 6.13 2.13
C ASN A 48 2.97 6.60 1.07
N LYS A 49 2.69 7.91 0.99
CA LYS A 49 1.86 8.47 -0.08
C LYS A 49 2.49 8.24 -1.47
N LYS A 50 3.80 8.44 -1.59
CA LYS A 50 4.53 8.18 -2.85
C LYS A 50 4.64 6.70 -3.18
N LEU A 51 4.83 5.84 -2.16
CA LEU A 51 4.80 4.39 -2.31
C LEU A 51 3.43 3.90 -2.80
N ASN A 52 2.35 4.47 -2.24
CA ASN A 52 1.00 4.12 -2.62
C ASN A 52 0.68 4.53 -4.09
N GLU A 53 1.19 5.68 -4.53
CA GLU A 53 1.13 6.07 -5.94
C GLU A 53 1.93 5.11 -6.83
N LEU A 54 3.12 4.71 -6.40
CA LEU A 54 3.98 3.78 -7.13
C LEU A 54 3.32 2.40 -7.27
N ILE A 55 2.78 1.81 -6.18
CA ILE A 55 2.11 0.51 -6.23
C ILE A 55 0.87 0.55 -7.11
N GLY A 56 0.08 1.63 -7.06
CA GLY A 56 -1.09 1.82 -7.92
C GLY A 56 -0.73 1.84 -9.40
N ASN A 57 0.36 2.52 -9.78
CA ASN A 57 0.82 2.56 -11.17
C ASN A 57 1.47 1.26 -11.64
N LEU A 58 2.19 0.54 -10.75
CA LEU A 58 2.69 -0.81 -11.03
C LEU A 58 1.55 -1.82 -11.20
N SER A 59 0.53 -1.75 -10.35
CA SER A 59 -0.68 -2.59 -10.46
C SER A 59 -1.40 -2.34 -11.80
N ARG A 60 -1.46 -1.09 -12.24
CA ARG A 60 -2.04 -0.73 -13.54
C ARG A 60 -1.18 -1.23 -14.71
N GLU A 61 0.15 -1.12 -14.63
CA GLU A 61 1.06 -1.69 -15.65
C GLU A 61 0.91 -3.21 -15.71
N ARG A 62 0.84 -3.91 -14.56
CA ARG A 62 0.58 -5.35 -14.52
C ARG A 62 -0.73 -5.70 -15.20
N GLY A 63 -1.81 -5.00 -14.87
CA GLY A 63 -3.13 -5.24 -15.48
C GLY A 63 -3.13 -5.04 -17.00
N MET A 64 -2.51 -3.97 -17.50
CA MET A 64 -2.37 -3.74 -18.94
C MET A 64 -1.44 -4.75 -19.61
N THR A 65 -0.38 -5.21 -18.92
CA THR A 65 0.48 -6.29 -19.39
C THR A 65 -0.31 -7.58 -19.57
N VAL A 66 -1.08 -7.98 -18.57
CA VAL A 66 -1.92 -9.17 -18.60
C VAL A 66 -3.00 -9.08 -19.68
N MET A 67 -3.63 -7.91 -19.83
CA MET A 67 -4.62 -7.66 -20.90
C MET A 67 -3.98 -7.80 -22.28
N TYR A 68 -2.76 -7.25 -22.48
CA TYR A 68 -2.03 -7.37 -23.74
C TYR A 68 -1.60 -8.83 -24.00
N MET A 69 -1.17 -9.58 -22.99
CA MET A 69 -0.86 -10.99 -23.13
C MET A 69 -2.10 -11.84 -23.49
N GLY A 70 -3.26 -11.47 -22.96
CA GLY A 70 -4.54 -12.13 -23.28
C GLY A 70 -5.07 -11.78 -24.68
N ASN A 71 -4.94 -10.52 -25.07
CA ASN A 71 -5.43 -9.99 -26.36
C ASN A 71 -4.44 -8.96 -26.92
N SER A 72 -3.52 -9.42 -27.75
CA SER A 72 -2.46 -8.61 -28.36
C SER A 72 -3.00 -7.73 -29.49
N SER A 73 -3.65 -6.62 -29.17
CA SER A 73 -4.06 -5.60 -30.11
C SER A 73 -3.13 -4.39 -30.10
N GLU A 74 -3.13 -3.59 -31.16
CA GLU A 74 -2.37 -2.34 -31.22
C GLU A 74 -2.83 -1.36 -30.10
N ALA A 75 -4.13 -1.28 -29.84
CA ALA A 75 -4.71 -0.41 -28.82
C ALA A 75 -4.27 -0.82 -27.39
N THR A 76 -4.23 -2.13 -27.10
CA THR A 76 -3.75 -2.61 -25.79
C THR A 76 -2.25 -2.37 -25.64
N LYS A 77 -1.48 -2.50 -26.72
CA LYS A 77 -0.04 -2.19 -26.72
C LYS A 77 0.25 -0.70 -26.46
N GLU A 78 -0.45 0.20 -27.15
CA GLU A 78 -0.30 1.64 -26.98
C GLU A 78 -0.63 2.08 -25.52
N SER A 79 -1.70 1.52 -24.97
CA SER A 79 -2.11 1.76 -23.58
C SER A 79 -1.03 1.28 -22.59
N LEU A 80 -0.49 0.07 -22.81
CA LEU A 80 0.58 -0.50 -22.01
C LEU A 80 1.85 0.34 -22.08
N ASP A 81 2.29 0.76 -23.27
CA ASP A 81 3.49 1.57 -23.42
C ASP A 81 3.35 2.94 -22.74
N SER A 82 2.16 3.55 -22.81
CA SER A 82 1.86 4.79 -22.10
C SER A 82 1.95 4.60 -20.58
N GLN A 83 1.45 3.50 -20.04
CA GLN A 83 1.51 3.21 -18.61
C GLN A 83 2.94 2.91 -18.14
N ARG A 84 3.76 2.23 -18.95
CA ARG A 84 5.18 2.00 -18.68
C ARG A 84 5.94 3.30 -18.45
N LEU A 85 5.69 4.34 -19.28
CA LEU A 85 6.30 5.66 -19.09
C LEU A 85 5.90 6.32 -17.78
N ILE A 86 4.64 6.12 -17.34
CA ILE A 86 4.17 6.64 -16.05
C ILE A 86 4.91 5.94 -14.91
N VAL A 87 5.04 4.62 -14.95
CA VAL A 87 5.77 3.83 -13.93
C VAL A 87 7.23 4.24 -13.88
N ASP A 88 7.92 4.39 -15.02
CA ASP A 88 9.31 4.80 -15.10
C ASP A 88 9.54 6.17 -14.42
N LYS A 89 8.63 7.11 -14.64
CA LYS A 89 8.63 8.42 -13.98
C LYS A 89 8.38 8.32 -12.49
N ASN A 90 7.42 7.50 -12.07
CA ASN A 90 7.09 7.34 -10.64
C ASN A 90 8.25 6.70 -9.86
N VAL A 91 8.87 5.64 -10.39
CA VAL A 91 10.05 5.01 -9.76
C VAL A 91 11.17 6.02 -9.61
N THR A 92 11.45 6.80 -10.66
CA THR A 92 12.50 7.83 -10.62
C THR A 92 12.19 8.90 -9.57
N SER A 93 10.93 9.36 -9.50
CA SER A 93 10.48 10.36 -8.53
C SER A 93 10.58 9.84 -7.09
N TYR A 94 10.19 8.58 -6.87
CA TYR A 94 10.26 7.95 -5.54
C TYR A 94 11.71 7.79 -5.06
N ILE A 95 12.59 7.28 -5.92
CA ILE A 95 14.02 7.14 -5.61
C ILE A 95 14.66 8.50 -5.32
N GLN A 96 14.30 9.54 -6.05
CA GLN A 96 14.80 10.90 -5.79
C GLN A 96 14.31 11.41 -4.43
N HIS A 97 13.04 11.19 -4.10
CA HIS A 97 12.49 11.56 -2.80
C HIS A 97 13.24 10.89 -1.64
N LEU A 98 13.51 9.58 -1.73
CA LEU A 98 14.28 8.88 -0.70
C LEU A 98 15.68 9.46 -0.52
N LYS A 99 16.38 9.81 -1.61
CA LYS A 99 17.69 10.46 -1.55
C LYS A 99 17.65 11.85 -0.92
N ASP A 100 16.62 12.63 -1.24
CA ASP A 100 16.46 13.98 -0.69
C ASP A 100 16.19 13.91 0.82
N THR A 101 15.35 13.00 1.24
CA THR A 101 15.04 12.74 2.67
C THR A 101 16.26 12.27 3.43
N GLU A 102 17.06 11.36 2.85
CA GLU A 102 18.31 10.88 3.45
C GLU A 102 19.35 11.97 3.62
N SER A 103 19.48 12.85 2.65
CA SER A 103 20.44 13.97 2.69
C SER A 103 20.14 14.99 3.81
N LEU A 104 18.90 15.08 4.25
CA LEU A 104 18.44 15.92 5.37
C LEU A 104 18.74 15.30 6.75
N HIS A 105 18.83 13.96 6.82
CA HIS A 105 19.20 13.24 8.04
C HIS A 105 20.70 12.97 8.04
N ASN A 106 21.51 13.93 8.55
CA ASN A 106 22.96 13.76 8.71
C ASN A 106 23.29 12.42 9.36
N HIS A 107 23.97 11.54 8.61
CA HIS A 107 24.53 10.30 9.13
C HIS A 107 25.66 10.57 10.12
N SER A 108 25.32 10.79 11.37
CA SER A 108 26.27 10.78 12.49
C SER A 108 26.22 9.42 13.21
N GLY A 109 26.60 8.34 12.50
CA GLY A 109 26.68 7.03 13.13
C GLY A 109 26.97 5.89 12.14
N GLU A 110 27.75 4.91 12.58
CA GLU A 110 28.09 3.64 11.89
C GLU A 110 26.86 2.69 11.81
N GLY A 111 25.73 3.14 11.25
CA GLY A 111 24.54 2.32 11.02
C GLY A 111 24.33 2.06 9.53
N GLU A 112 23.80 0.88 9.19
CA GLU A 112 23.37 0.61 7.83
C GLU A 112 22.32 1.64 7.39
N CYS A 113 22.58 2.29 6.25
CA CYS A 113 21.65 3.25 5.64
C CYS A 113 20.36 2.53 5.22
N TYR A 114 19.28 2.76 5.96
CA TYR A 114 17.98 2.14 5.67
C TYR A 114 17.44 2.56 4.30
N ALA A 115 17.45 3.87 4.00
CA ALA A 115 17.02 4.39 2.72
C ALA A 115 17.84 3.82 1.54
N CYS A 116 19.15 3.55 1.74
CA CYS A 116 19.98 2.92 0.72
C CYS A 116 19.50 1.50 0.39
N LYS A 117 19.14 0.70 1.40
CA LYS A 117 18.61 -0.66 1.19
C LYS A 117 17.26 -0.65 0.49
N SER A 118 16.36 0.25 0.87
CA SER A 118 15.07 0.43 0.22
C SER A 118 15.26 0.84 -1.25
N ILE A 119 16.12 1.82 -1.53
CA ILE A 119 16.46 2.26 -2.89
C ILE A 119 17.00 1.10 -3.72
N ASP A 120 17.94 0.32 -3.19
CA ASP A 120 18.56 -0.79 -3.92
C ASP A 120 17.54 -1.92 -4.19
N SER A 121 16.69 -2.23 -3.22
CA SER A 121 15.63 -3.23 -3.37
C SER A 121 14.60 -2.83 -4.42
N ILE A 122 14.16 -1.58 -4.40
CA ILE A 122 13.20 -1.06 -5.38
C ILE A 122 13.80 -1.01 -6.78
N LYS A 123 15.05 -0.55 -6.92
CA LYS A 123 15.75 -0.57 -8.20
C LYS A 123 15.93 -1.99 -8.76
N ALA A 124 16.29 -2.95 -7.92
CA ALA A 124 16.46 -4.33 -8.35
C ALA A 124 15.13 -4.89 -8.90
N ASN A 125 14.02 -4.73 -8.17
CA ASN A 125 12.71 -5.18 -8.63
C ASN A 125 12.24 -4.44 -9.89
N TYR A 126 12.45 -3.13 -9.95
CA TYR A 126 12.11 -2.35 -11.14
C TYR A 126 12.93 -2.77 -12.37
N ASN A 127 14.23 -3.03 -12.23
CA ASN A 127 15.05 -3.52 -13.32
C ASN A 127 14.53 -4.85 -13.87
N THR A 128 14.10 -5.77 -13.01
CA THR A 128 13.48 -7.03 -13.42
C THR A 128 12.21 -6.79 -14.25
N ILE A 129 11.38 -5.80 -13.86
CA ILE A 129 10.19 -5.40 -14.64
C ILE A 129 10.60 -4.86 -16.01
N VAL A 130 11.62 -4.00 -16.07
CA VAL A 130 12.12 -3.43 -17.35
C VAL A 130 12.69 -4.52 -18.27
N GLU A 131 13.44 -5.47 -17.72
CA GLU A 131 14.03 -6.59 -18.46
C GLU A 131 12.99 -7.52 -19.08
N VAL A 132 11.83 -7.71 -18.43
CA VAL A 132 10.78 -8.58 -18.95
C VAL A 132 9.87 -7.91 -19.99
N ARG A 133 9.81 -6.57 -20.05
CA ARG A 133 8.94 -5.85 -21.01
C ARG A 133 9.14 -6.27 -22.48
N PRO A 134 10.38 -6.44 -23.01
CA PRO A 134 10.58 -6.95 -24.36
C PRO A 134 10.08 -8.39 -24.55
N LEU A 135 10.12 -9.22 -23.52
CA LEU A 135 9.60 -10.60 -23.59
C LEU A 135 8.07 -10.59 -23.70
N VAL A 136 7.41 -9.72 -22.93
CA VAL A 136 5.97 -9.46 -23.01
C VAL A 136 5.60 -8.98 -24.43
N ASP A 137 6.36 -8.00 -24.97
CA ASP A 137 6.10 -7.43 -26.28
C ASP A 137 6.17 -8.46 -27.41
N ASN A 138 7.04 -9.46 -27.26
CA ASN A 138 7.20 -10.57 -28.18
C ASN A 138 6.34 -11.80 -27.83
N GLN A 139 5.45 -11.72 -26.82
CA GLN A 139 4.64 -12.84 -26.32
C GLN A 139 5.49 -14.08 -25.97
N ASN A 140 6.68 -13.86 -25.39
CA ASN A 140 7.65 -14.89 -25.07
C ASN A 140 7.92 -14.99 -23.56
N VAL A 141 6.87 -14.92 -22.78
CA VAL A 141 6.88 -15.06 -21.30
C VAL A 141 5.53 -15.61 -20.86
N GLU A 142 5.54 -16.44 -19.82
CA GLU A 142 4.33 -17.05 -19.27
C GLU A 142 3.65 -16.08 -18.28
N PHE A 143 2.32 -16.25 -18.14
CA PHE A 143 1.52 -15.42 -17.24
C PHE A 143 1.97 -15.55 -15.79
N GLU A 144 2.26 -16.75 -15.34
CA GLU A 144 2.67 -17.08 -13.98
C GLU A 144 3.96 -16.34 -13.59
N GLU A 145 4.93 -16.27 -14.49
CA GLU A 145 6.18 -15.53 -14.29
C GLU A 145 5.90 -14.04 -14.13
N ILE A 146 5.07 -13.46 -14.99
CA ILE A 146 4.68 -12.05 -14.92
C ILE A 146 3.93 -11.75 -13.64
N PHE A 147 2.91 -12.54 -13.33
CA PHE A 147 1.97 -12.26 -12.26
C PHE A 147 2.57 -12.52 -10.87
N TYR A 148 3.21 -13.69 -10.66
CA TYR A 148 3.71 -14.10 -9.35
C TYR A 148 5.13 -13.63 -9.07
N ASP A 149 6.04 -13.81 -10.05
CA ASP A 149 7.48 -13.63 -9.81
C ASP A 149 7.93 -12.21 -10.08
N ILE A 150 7.43 -11.56 -11.12
CA ILE A 150 7.86 -10.20 -11.47
C ILE A 150 7.06 -9.16 -10.68
N TYR A 151 5.79 -8.95 -11.02
CA TYR A 151 4.98 -7.94 -10.34
C TYR A 151 4.58 -8.34 -8.92
N GLY A 152 4.36 -9.64 -8.66
CA GLY A 152 4.04 -10.14 -7.33
C GLY A 152 5.15 -9.92 -6.31
N ASN A 153 6.42 -10.02 -6.70
CA ASN A 153 7.54 -9.72 -5.81
C ASN A 153 7.71 -8.22 -5.58
N ALA A 154 7.52 -7.39 -6.62
CA ALA A 154 7.50 -5.94 -6.48
C ALA A 154 6.37 -5.48 -5.54
N GLN A 155 5.17 -6.06 -5.67
CA GLN A 155 4.03 -5.83 -4.80
C GLN A 155 4.34 -6.16 -3.34
N LYS A 156 4.87 -7.35 -3.07
CA LYS A 156 5.24 -7.80 -1.71
C LYS A 156 6.25 -6.84 -1.07
N LEU A 157 7.25 -6.41 -1.84
CA LEU A 157 8.24 -5.45 -1.36
C LEU A 157 7.59 -4.14 -0.95
N ILE A 158 6.77 -3.54 -1.81
CA ILE A 158 6.16 -2.24 -1.54
C ILE A 158 5.16 -2.32 -0.39
N ILE A 159 4.36 -3.39 -0.29
CA ILE A 159 3.47 -3.60 0.87
C ILE A 159 4.28 -3.69 2.16
N LYS A 160 5.43 -4.36 2.15
CA LYS A 160 6.32 -4.43 3.31
C LYS A 160 6.82 -3.04 3.72
N GLU A 161 7.29 -2.23 2.78
CA GLU A 161 7.72 -0.85 3.04
C GLU A 161 6.58 0.03 3.60
N LEU A 162 5.35 -0.13 3.08
CA LEU A 162 4.17 0.58 3.61
C LEU A 162 3.89 0.19 5.08
N GLU A 163 4.10 -1.06 5.45
CA GLU A 163 3.84 -1.55 6.81
C GLU A 163 4.81 -1.02 7.87
N GLU A 164 5.97 -0.51 7.48
CA GLU A 164 6.98 0.02 8.40
C GLU A 164 6.52 1.23 9.21
N VAL A 165 5.49 1.95 8.75
CA VAL A 165 4.86 3.00 9.54
C VAL A 165 4.36 2.50 10.92
N ARG A 166 4.13 1.18 11.07
CA ARG A 166 3.75 0.55 12.35
C ARG A 166 4.86 0.48 13.39
N GLU A 167 6.12 0.65 12.98
CA GLU A 167 7.26 0.63 13.90
C GLU A 167 7.36 1.89 14.76
N TYR A 168 6.63 2.96 14.39
CA TYR A 168 6.56 4.18 15.17
C TYR A 168 5.64 4.00 16.37
N GLN A 169 6.05 4.57 17.52
CA GLN A 169 5.19 4.64 18.71
C GLN A 169 4.10 5.68 18.48
N LEU A 170 2.89 5.21 18.21
CA LEU A 170 1.72 6.04 17.91
C LEU A 170 0.74 5.98 19.10
N ASP A 171 -0.01 7.05 19.30
CA ASP A 171 -1.17 7.01 20.19
C ASP A 171 -2.28 6.12 19.59
N GLU A 172 -3.31 5.82 20.39
CA GLU A 172 -4.39 4.90 20.02
C GLU A 172 -5.18 5.40 18.81
N GLU A 173 -5.45 6.71 18.72
CA GLU A 173 -6.20 7.30 17.60
C GLU A 173 -5.40 7.19 16.30
N ILE A 174 -4.14 7.61 16.30
CA ILE A 174 -3.26 7.53 15.12
C ILE A 174 -3.04 6.07 14.73
N THR A 175 -2.84 5.17 15.69
CA THR A 175 -2.70 3.72 15.42
C THR A 175 -3.93 3.16 14.71
N SER A 176 -5.14 3.57 15.11
CA SER A 176 -6.38 3.13 14.47
C SER A 176 -6.51 3.63 13.04
N ILE A 177 -6.08 4.87 12.76
CA ILE A 177 -6.08 5.48 11.43
C ILE A 177 -5.06 4.77 10.53
N VAL A 178 -3.82 4.62 10.98
CA VAL A 178 -2.75 3.93 10.23
C VAL A 178 -3.13 2.49 9.93
N THR A 179 -3.77 1.80 10.88
CA THR A 179 -4.24 0.43 10.66
C THR A 179 -5.28 0.36 9.56
N SER A 180 -6.25 1.27 9.55
CA SER A 180 -7.30 1.33 8.52
C SER A 180 -6.72 1.71 7.16
N TYR A 181 -5.81 2.68 7.10
CA TYR A 181 -5.07 3.05 5.89
C TYR A 181 -4.37 1.84 5.25
N LEU A 182 -3.62 1.07 6.05
CA LEU A 182 -2.92 -0.12 5.55
C LEU A 182 -3.87 -1.24 5.09
N ILE A 183 -5.05 -1.35 5.71
CA ILE A 183 -6.10 -2.28 5.25
C ILE A 183 -6.60 -1.88 3.87
N PHE A 184 -6.89 -0.59 3.66
CA PHE A 184 -7.36 -0.09 2.37
C PHE A 184 -6.28 -0.20 1.28
N ALA A 185 -5.04 0.20 1.56
CA ALA A 185 -3.92 0.08 0.63
C ALA A 185 -3.75 -1.38 0.14
N LYS A 186 -3.84 -2.35 1.05
CA LYS A 186 -3.80 -3.78 0.70
C LYS A 186 -5.03 -4.23 -0.07
N ALA A 187 -6.23 -3.85 0.35
CA ALA A 187 -7.45 -4.23 -0.34
C ALA A 187 -7.47 -3.69 -1.78
N LYS A 188 -7.01 -2.45 -1.99
CA LYS A 188 -6.82 -1.84 -3.30
C LYS A 188 -5.90 -2.67 -4.19
N GLU A 189 -4.73 -3.04 -3.68
CA GLU A 189 -3.76 -3.83 -4.43
C GLU A 189 -4.25 -5.24 -4.74
N PHE A 190 -4.93 -5.89 -3.79
CA PHE A 190 -5.52 -7.21 -4.03
C PHE A 190 -6.73 -7.17 -4.95
N THR A 191 -7.49 -6.07 -4.99
CA THR A 191 -8.51 -5.83 -6.02
C THR A 191 -7.87 -5.76 -7.40
N GLY A 192 -6.74 -5.05 -7.56
CA GLY A 192 -5.96 -5.06 -8.80
C GLY A 192 -5.45 -6.44 -9.17
N SER A 193 -4.96 -7.22 -8.20
CA SER A 193 -4.48 -8.58 -8.43
C SER A 193 -5.61 -9.52 -8.87
N GLU A 194 -6.78 -9.45 -8.26
CA GLU A 194 -7.97 -10.20 -8.66
C GLU A 194 -8.42 -9.82 -10.07
N ARG A 195 -8.50 -8.51 -10.36
CA ARG A 195 -8.82 -7.99 -11.69
C ARG A 195 -7.93 -8.64 -12.74
N ASP A 196 -6.63 -8.58 -12.52
CA ASP A 196 -5.62 -9.00 -13.49
C ASP A 196 -5.63 -10.52 -13.71
N PHE A 197 -5.73 -11.29 -12.63
CA PHE A 197 -5.79 -12.75 -12.66
C PHE A 197 -6.97 -13.26 -13.49
N ILE A 198 -8.16 -12.73 -13.21
CA ILE A 198 -9.37 -13.13 -13.93
C ILE A 198 -9.40 -12.56 -15.34
N THR A 199 -8.91 -11.35 -15.59
CA THR A 199 -8.83 -10.79 -16.94
C THR A 199 -8.06 -11.71 -17.89
N TYR A 200 -6.92 -12.27 -17.44
CA TYR A 200 -6.15 -13.22 -18.24
C TYR A 200 -6.92 -14.51 -18.48
N ALA A 201 -7.52 -15.09 -17.45
CA ALA A 201 -8.28 -16.31 -17.54
C ALA A 201 -9.45 -16.19 -18.53
N LEU A 202 -10.20 -15.08 -18.46
CA LEU A 202 -11.31 -14.80 -19.38
C LEU A 202 -10.82 -14.60 -20.83
N ALA A 203 -9.74 -13.84 -21.02
CA ALA A 203 -9.19 -13.56 -22.36
C ALA A 203 -8.68 -14.84 -23.06
N ARG A 204 -8.20 -15.79 -22.30
CA ARG A 204 -7.64 -17.06 -22.80
C ARG A 204 -8.59 -18.25 -22.70
N SER A 205 -9.79 -18.05 -22.12
CA SER A 205 -10.73 -19.14 -21.82
C SER A 205 -10.05 -20.27 -21.02
N THR A 206 -9.22 -19.89 -20.03
CA THR A 206 -8.45 -20.83 -19.21
C THR A 206 -9.38 -21.56 -18.24
N LYS A 207 -9.23 -22.89 -18.15
CA LYS A 207 -9.88 -23.68 -17.10
C LYS A 207 -9.05 -23.60 -15.84
N PHE A 208 -9.72 -23.50 -14.71
CA PHE A 208 -9.02 -23.47 -13.41
C PHE A 208 -8.85 -24.88 -12.87
N ASP A 209 -7.66 -25.14 -12.38
CA ASP A 209 -7.43 -26.24 -11.47
C ASP A 209 -7.74 -25.84 -10.01
N SER A 210 -7.53 -26.77 -9.07
CA SER A 210 -7.82 -26.51 -7.66
C SER A 210 -6.89 -25.46 -7.04
N GLU A 211 -5.67 -25.30 -7.54
CA GLU A 211 -4.68 -24.34 -7.05
C GLU A 211 -5.03 -22.93 -7.53
N GLU A 212 -5.33 -22.76 -8.80
CA GLU A 212 -5.77 -21.50 -9.40
C GLU A 212 -7.07 -21.00 -8.76
N LEU A 213 -8.04 -21.91 -8.52
CA LEU A 213 -9.26 -21.56 -7.81
C LEU A 213 -8.99 -21.08 -6.37
N ASN A 214 -8.08 -21.74 -5.64
CA ASN A 214 -7.67 -21.30 -4.30
C ASN A 214 -6.96 -19.95 -4.32
N VAL A 215 -6.14 -19.68 -5.33
CA VAL A 215 -5.53 -18.37 -5.53
C VAL A 215 -6.61 -17.31 -5.70
N TRP A 216 -7.57 -17.52 -6.60
CA TRP A 216 -8.64 -16.56 -6.81
C TRP A 216 -9.47 -16.30 -5.56
N LEU A 217 -9.93 -17.35 -4.86
CA LEU A 217 -10.67 -17.20 -3.60
C LEU A 217 -9.86 -16.43 -2.53
N THR A 218 -8.54 -16.63 -2.51
CA THR A 218 -7.65 -15.87 -1.62
C THR A 218 -7.58 -14.39 -2.03
N LEU A 219 -7.53 -14.09 -3.31
CA LEU A 219 -7.53 -12.71 -3.83
C LEU A 219 -8.85 -12.01 -3.49
N ILE A 220 -10.00 -12.67 -3.71
CA ILE A 220 -11.33 -12.16 -3.31
C ILE A 220 -11.35 -11.81 -1.82
N GLY A 221 -10.95 -12.75 -0.96
CA GLY A 221 -10.96 -12.53 0.50
C GLY A 221 -10.08 -11.35 0.93
N LYS A 222 -8.96 -11.12 0.26
CA LYS A 222 -8.06 -10.00 0.53
C LYS A 222 -8.57 -8.67 -0.08
N ALA A 223 -9.14 -8.71 -1.29
CA ALA A 223 -9.71 -7.56 -1.98
C ALA A 223 -10.96 -7.01 -1.27
N ASP A 224 -11.72 -7.88 -0.59
CA ASP A 224 -12.92 -7.51 0.15
C ASP A 224 -12.65 -7.28 1.66
N ALA A 225 -11.38 -7.40 2.10
CA ALA A 225 -10.99 -7.15 3.49
C ALA A 225 -11.00 -5.66 3.85
N VAL A 226 -12.01 -4.92 3.41
CA VAL A 226 -12.23 -3.50 3.72
C VAL A 226 -12.87 -3.39 5.09
N ASN A 227 -12.05 -3.26 6.14
CA ASN A 227 -12.51 -3.20 7.52
C ASN A 227 -11.95 -1.97 8.24
N TYR A 228 -12.85 -1.08 8.64
CA TYR A 228 -12.54 0.14 9.40
C TYR A 228 -13.19 0.15 10.80
N ASN A 229 -13.58 -1.01 11.32
CA ASN A 229 -14.19 -1.12 12.66
C ASN A 229 -13.24 -0.69 13.78
N SER A 230 -11.92 -0.81 13.55
CA SER A 230 -10.87 -0.37 14.46
C SER A 230 -10.76 1.16 14.59
N LEU A 231 -11.33 1.94 13.67
CA LEU A 231 -11.31 3.39 13.77
C LEU A 231 -12.02 3.85 15.04
N THR A 232 -11.32 4.65 15.84
CA THR A 232 -11.85 5.29 17.06
C THR A 232 -12.52 6.63 16.76
N ASN A 233 -12.07 7.33 15.70
CA ASN A 233 -12.59 8.61 15.28
C ASN A 233 -14.00 8.47 14.64
N PRO A 234 -15.08 9.00 15.27
CA PRO A 234 -16.45 8.82 14.79
C PRO A 234 -16.73 9.58 13.49
N THR A 235 -16.02 10.68 13.23
CA THR A 235 -16.21 11.49 12.00
C THR A 235 -15.66 10.74 10.79
N LEU A 236 -14.45 10.15 10.89
CA LEU A 236 -13.87 9.33 9.84
C LEU A 236 -14.73 8.09 9.60
N LYS A 237 -15.16 7.42 10.68
CA LYS A 237 -16.04 6.25 10.57
C LYS A 237 -17.36 6.57 9.86
N HIS A 238 -17.93 7.75 10.12
CA HIS A 238 -19.14 8.21 9.43
C HIS A 238 -18.88 8.47 7.94
N LYS A 239 -17.78 9.15 7.58
CA LYS A 239 -17.39 9.37 6.18
C LYS A 239 -17.26 8.05 5.41
N LEU A 240 -16.55 7.07 5.96
CA LEU A 240 -16.39 5.77 5.32
C LEU A 240 -17.71 4.99 5.20
N ASN A 241 -18.57 5.06 6.23
CA ASN A 241 -19.91 4.48 6.13
C ASN A 241 -20.75 5.14 5.02
N THR A 242 -20.62 6.46 4.82
CA THR A 242 -21.33 7.16 3.74
C THR A 242 -20.80 6.70 2.39
N LEU A 243 -19.48 6.66 2.22
CA LEU A 243 -18.83 6.21 0.96
C LEU A 243 -19.23 4.77 0.59
N PHE A 244 -19.09 3.81 1.51
CA PHE A 244 -19.34 2.39 1.22
C PHE A 244 -20.81 1.99 1.21
N ARG A 245 -21.74 2.88 1.62
CA ARG A 245 -23.19 2.68 1.59
C ARG A 245 -23.91 3.61 0.61
N ASP A 246 -23.16 4.37 -0.15
CA ASP A 246 -23.72 5.08 -1.30
C ASP A 246 -24.38 4.10 -2.25
N GLU A 247 -25.53 4.46 -2.83
CA GLU A 247 -26.35 3.54 -3.63
C GLU A 247 -25.60 3.02 -4.85
N ASP A 248 -24.89 3.91 -5.56
CA ASP A 248 -24.10 3.55 -6.77
C ASP A 248 -22.92 2.62 -6.39
N ASN A 249 -22.28 2.84 -5.24
CA ASN A 249 -21.17 2.03 -4.78
C ASN A 249 -21.63 0.64 -4.32
N VAL A 250 -22.80 0.55 -3.67
CA VAL A 250 -23.42 -0.73 -3.29
C VAL A 250 -23.78 -1.53 -4.54
N GLU A 251 -24.39 -0.90 -5.55
CA GLU A 251 -24.72 -1.54 -6.83
C GLU A 251 -23.46 -2.12 -7.49
N LEU A 252 -22.36 -1.36 -7.57
CA LEU A 252 -21.09 -1.84 -8.11
C LEU A 252 -20.56 -3.08 -7.36
N PHE A 253 -20.62 -3.10 -6.01
CA PHE A 253 -20.18 -4.27 -5.23
C PHE A 253 -21.07 -5.49 -5.42
N GLU A 254 -22.38 -5.28 -5.58
CA GLU A 254 -23.35 -6.34 -5.89
C GLU A 254 -23.08 -6.90 -7.29
N ASP A 255 -22.88 -6.06 -8.28
CA ASP A 255 -22.55 -6.47 -9.67
C ASP A 255 -21.24 -7.27 -9.72
N ILE A 256 -20.18 -6.83 -9.05
CA ILE A 256 -18.93 -7.59 -8.94
C ILE A 256 -19.19 -8.97 -8.31
N THR A 257 -20.05 -9.04 -7.30
CA THR A 257 -20.37 -10.30 -6.62
C THR A 257 -21.13 -11.26 -7.52
N LEU A 258 -22.08 -10.75 -8.30
CA LEU A 258 -22.83 -11.53 -9.29
C LEU A 258 -21.90 -12.05 -10.39
N GLU A 259 -21.03 -11.19 -10.94
CA GLU A 259 -20.09 -11.54 -11.98
C GLU A 259 -19.09 -12.61 -11.52
N ARG A 260 -18.59 -12.50 -10.27
CA ARG A 260 -17.75 -13.55 -9.64
C ARG A 260 -18.49 -14.89 -9.60
N ALA A 261 -19.78 -14.88 -9.26
CA ALA A 261 -20.57 -16.10 -9.20
C ALA A 261 -20.78 -16.74 -10.58
N GLU A 262 -20.99 -15.93 -11.63
CA GLU A 262 -21.11 -16.40 -13.02
C GLU A 262 -19.78 -17.00 -13.51
N ILE A 263 -18.68 -16.30 -13.32
CA ILE A 263 -17.34 -16.79 -13.70
C ILE A 263 -17.03 -18.10 -12.97
N MET A 264 -17.34 -18.20 -11.65
CA MET A 264 -17.07 -19.38 -10.84
C MET A 264 -17.83 -20.63 -11.31
N GLN A 265 -19.00 -20.47 -11.91
CA GLN A 265 -19.74 -21.57 -12.51
C GLN A 265 -19.05 -22.12 -13.78
N ALA A 266 -18.29 -21.30 -14.49
CA ALA A 266 -17.66 -21.61 -15.76
C ALA A 266 -16.17 -22.01 -15.64
N VAL A 267 -15.54 -21.90 -14.46
CA VAL A 267 -14.09 -22.16 -14.30
C VAL A 267 -13.65 -23.56 -14.70
N ASN A 268 -14.54 -24.57 -14.57
CA ASN A 268 -14.20 -25.96 -14.89
C ASN A 268 -14.18 -26.26 -16.38
N ASP A 269 -14.94 -25.53 -17.17
CA ASP A 269 -15.06 -25.75 -18.62
C ASP A 269 -14.42 -24.61 -19.45
N GLY A 270 -14.15 -23.45 -18.85
CA GLY A 270 -13.53 -22.29 -19.48
C GLY A 270 -14.48 -21.58 -20.46
N LEU A 271 -15.80 -21.84 -20.37
CA LEU A 271 -16.81 -21.24 -21.24
C LEU A 271 -17.46 -20.02 -20.55
N TYR A 272 -16.69 -18.97 -20.42
CA TYR A 272 -17.12 -17.73 -19.75
C TYR A 272 -18.09 -16.93 -20.63
N ALA A 273 -19.18 -16.46 -20.03
CA ALA A 273 -20.07 -15.48 -20.63
C ALA A 273 -19.53 -14.05 -20.48
N THR A 274 -18.77 -13.81 -19.42
CA THR A 274 -18.15 -12.53 -19.10
C THR A 274 -17.02 -12.21 -20.08
N GLU A 275 -17.02 -11.00 -20.63
CA GLU A 275 -15.89 -10.50 -21.41
C GLU A 275 -14.77 -9.96 -20.50
N SER A 276 -13.51 -10.27 -20.83
CA SER A 276 -12.35 -9.83 -20.05
C SER A 276 -12.27 -8.32 -19.85
N GLY A 277 -12.71 -7.53 -20.85
CA GLY A 277 -12.74 -6.07 -20.79
C GLY A 277 -13.80 -5.54 -19.82
N ILE A 278 -14.97 -6.17 -19.73
CA ILE A 278 -16.04 -5.80 -18.79
C ILE A 278 -15.57 -6.06 -17.36
N TRP A 279 -15.06 -7.25 -17.09
CA TRP A 279 -14.46 -7.58 -15.78
C TRP A 279 -13.37 -6.58 -15.38
N PHE A 280 -12.44 -6.29 -16.30
CA PHE A 280 -11.36 -5.33 -16.05
C PHE A 280 -11.89 -3.94 -15.69
N ALA A 281 -12.92 -3.46 -16.39
CA ALA A 281 -13.54 -2.17 -16.12
C ALA A 281 -14.18 -2.12 -14.73
N MET A 282 -15.02 -3.11 -14.38
CA MET A 282 -15.72 -3.19 -13.09
C MET A 282 -14.75 -3.13 -11.91
N LEU A 283 -13.69 -3.96 -11.90
CA LEU A 283 -12.70 -3.94 -10.82
C LEU A 283 -11.87 -2.64 -10.83
N SER A 284 -11.68 -2.03 -12.00
CA SER A 284 -11.00 -0.74 -12.12
C SER A 284 -11.86 0.43 -11.59
N GLU A 285 -13.18 0.30 -11.53
CA GLU A 285 -14.09 1.25 -10.87
C GLU A 285 -14.09 1.08 -9.34
N LYS A 286 -13.91 -0.15 -8.82
CA LYS A 286 -13.79 -0.41 -7.38
C LYS A 286 -12.51 0.21 -6.78
N ILE A 287 -11.41 0.24 -7.52
CA ILE A 287 -10.11 0.71 -7.04
C ILE A 287 -10.14 2.18 -6.58
N PRO A 288 -10.66 3.17 -7.33
CA PRO A 288 -10.78 4.55 -6.90
C PRO A 288 -11.62 4.75 -5.63
N LEU A 289 -12.66 3.92 -5.41
CA LEU A 289 -13.48 3.99 -4.18
C LEU A 289 -12.64 3.63 -2.95
N ILE A 290 -11.79 2.60 -3.06
CA ILE A 290 -10.88 2.23 -1.97
C ILE A 290 -9.81 3.33 -1.79
N GLU A 291 -9.34 3.93 -2.88
CA GLU A 291 -8.37 5.03 -2.84
C GLU A 291 -8.95 6.30 -2.19
N GLU A 292 -10.23 6.61 -2.40
CA GLU A 292 -10.94 7.69 -1.70
C GLU A 292 -11.03 7.41 -0.18
N ALA A 293 -11.21 6.15 0.20
CA ALA A 293 -11.23 5.75 1.60
C ALA A 293 -9.85 5.84 2.29
N GLU A 294 -8.76 5.82 1.52
CA GLU A 294 -7.38 6.00 2.03
C GLU A 294 -7.06 7.48 2.32
N GLN A 295 -7.74 8.44 1.71
CA GLN A 295 -7.50 9.90 1.82
C GLN A 295 -8.27 10.51 3.00
#